data_ab87e98a50adc008a8a4b474b596057a
#
_entry.id   ab87e98a50adc008a8a4b474b596057a
#
_cell.length_a   1.000
_cell.length_b   1.000
_cell.length_c   1.000
_cell.angle_alpha   90.00
_cell.angle_beta   90.00
_cell.angle_gamma   90.00
#
_symmetry.space_group_name_H-M   'P 1'
#
loop_
_entity.id
_entity.type
_entity.pdbx_description
1 polymer ?
#
loop_
_entity_poly.entity_id
_entity_poly.type
_entity_poly.pdbx_seq_one_letter_code
_entity_poly.pdbx_strand_id
1 'polypeptide(L)'
;MTKLREPLTLEFVLHNILKNLSDDDLKVNLSKTRSHFLKCADPDDENHNLSFEDAIKIESLLINTGKGSPLIDFFNAYLDSKKDNHNYFDSINSNLINIGGRLGDVMDVIQESSSLDSESGKSISKTERDKIHKAIMLLEEKIKNLK
;
A
#
# COMPACT_ATOMS: atom_id res chain seq x y z
N MET A 1 -15.94 22.55 12.52
CA MET A 1 -14.51 22.66 12.10
C MET A 1 -13.93 21.28 11.91
N THR A 2 -13.29 21.03 10.79
CA THR A 2 -12.58 19.76 10.57
C THR A 2 -11.23 19.88 11.26
N LYS A 3 -11.01 19.06 12.31
CA LYS A 3 -9.71 19.06 13.02
C LYS A 3 -8.60 18.58 12.07
N LEU A 4 -7.47 19.27 12.12
CA LEU A 4 -6.28 18.89 11.37
C LEU A 4 -5.69 17.62 12.03
N ARG A 5 -5.52 16.56 11.25
CA ARG A 5 -4.83 15.33 11.67
C ARG A 5 -3.53 15.24 10.92
N GLU A 6 -2.45 15.06 11.65
CA GLU A 6 -1.14 14.90 11.02
C GLU A 6 -1.06 13.59 10.23
N PRO A 7 -0.52 13.61 9.01
CA PRO A 7 -0.23 12.38 8.27
C PRO A 7 0.69 11.45 9.08
N LEU A 8 0.56 10.15 8.89
CA LEU A 8 1.31 9.11 9.60
C LEU A 8 1.01 9.05 11.12
N THR A 9 -0.18 9.44 11.54
CA THR A 9 -0.71 9.20 12.88
C THR A 9 -1.84 8.18 12.83
N LEU A 10 -2.04 7.47 13.93
CA LEU A 10 -3.13 6.49 14.05
C LEU A 10 -4.50 7.14 13.89
N GLU A 11 -4.66 8.35 14.45
CA GLU A 11 -5.89 9.16 14.37
C GLU A 11 -6.24 9.50 12.93
N PHE A 12 -5.22 9.84 12.11
CA PHE A 12 -5.42 10.11 10.68
C PHE A 12 -5.87 8.86 9.92
N VAL A 13 -5.18 7.75 10.14
CA VAL A 13 -5.50 6.48 9.47
C VAL A 13 -6.87 5.96 9.88
N LEU A 14 -7.17 5.95 11.18
CA LEU A 14 -8.46 5.50 11.71
C LEU A 14 -9.62 6.38 11.21
N HIS A 15 -9.43 7.71 11.14
CA HIS A 15 -10.45 8.60 10.58
C HIS A 15 -10.75 8.28 9.11
N ASN A 16 -9.74 7.97 8.30
CA ASN A 16 -9.93 7.61 6.89
C ASN A 16 -10.59 6.24 6.73
N ILE A 17 -10.25 5.28 7.58
CA ILE A 17 -10.92 3.99 7.64
C ILE A 17 -12.42 4.17 7.93
N LEU A 18 -12.76 4.97 8.93
CA LEU A 18 -14.16 5.20 9.33
C LEU A 18 -15.00 5.86 8.23
N LYS A 19 -14.42 6.64 7.33
CA LYS A 19 -15.13 7.17 6.14
C LYS A 19 -15.58 6.08 5.18
N ASN A 20 -14.87 4.97 5.13
CA ASN A 20 -15.09 3.87 4.20
C ASN A 20 -15.87 2.69 4.80
N LEU A 21 -16.20 2.72 6.10
CA LEU A 21 -17.01 1.71 6.78
C LEU A 21 -18.41 2.25 7.04
N SER A 22 -19.43 1.40 6.87
CA SER A 22 -20.81 1.73 7.26
C SER A 22 -21.04 1.53 8.75
N ASP A 23 -22.13 2.09 9.29
CA ASP A 23 -22.51 1.87 10.68
C ASP A 23 -22.91 0.41 10.95
N ASP A 24 -23.47 -0.26 9.94
CA ASP A 24 -23.83 -1.67 10.02
C ASP A 24 -22.58 -2.56 10.05
N ASP A 25 -21.55 -2.25 9.25
CA ASP A 25 -20.25 -2.95 9.31
C ASP A 25 -19.66 -2.88 10.73
N LEU A 26 -19.72 -1.71 11.35
CA LEU A 26 -19.22 -1.50 12.70
C LEU A 26 -20.03 -2.23 13.76
N LYS A 27 -21.36 -2.22 13.67
CA LYS A 27 -22.24 -2.89 14.63
C LYS A 27 -22.15 -4.41 14.59
N VAL A 28 -22.06 -4.98 13.39
CA VAL A 28 -22.04 -6.44 13.20
C VAL A 28 -20.69 -7.03 13.62
N ASN A 29 -19.59 -6.35 13.34
CA ASN A 29 -18.24 -6.90 13.52
C ASN A 29 -17.52 -6.38 14.77
N LEU A 30 -17.97 -5.25 15.32
CA LEU A 30 -17.33 -4.57 16.43
C LEU A 30 -18.35 -4.32 17.55
N SER A 31 -17.94 -4.53 18.80
CA SER A 31 -18.80 -4.34 19.98
C SER A 31 -19.01 -2.87 20.36
N LYS A 32 -18.41 -1.92 19.58
CA LYS A 32 -18.42 -0.49 19.88
C LYS A 32 -19.04 0.30 18.74
N THR A 33 -19.53 1.50 19.05
CA THR A 33 -20.19 2.39 18.09
C THR A 33 -19.19 3.22 17.28
N ARG A 34 -19.65 3.73 16.13
CA ARG A 34 -18.86 4.72 15.34
C ARG A 34 -18.43 5.91 16.19
N SER A 35 -19.29 6.39 17.11
CA SER A 35 -18.96 7.51 18.00
C SER A 35 -17.75 7.21 18.89
N HIS A 36 -17.59 5.98 19.36
CA HIS A 36 -16.41 5.56 20.12
C HIS A 36 -15.15 5.63 19.25
N PHE A 37 -15.19 5.08 18.03
CA PHE A 37 -14.04 5.08 17.13
C PHE A 37 -13.70 6.49 16.61
N LEU A 38 -14.67 7.37 16.44
CA LEU A 38 -14.41 8.78 16.10
C LEU A 38 -13.70 9.52 17.25
N LYS A 39 -13.95 9.17 18.50
CA LYS A 39 -13.18 9.69 19.64
C LYS A 39 -11.75 9.12 19.66
N CYS A 40 -11.58 7.82 19.37
CA CYS A 40 -10.23 7.24 19.20
C CYS A 40 -9.44 7.87 18.01
N ALA A 41 -10.14 8.43 17.03
CA ALA A 41 -9.56 9.14 15.89
C ALA A 41 -9.44 10.67 16.11
N ASP A 42 -9.72 11.16 17.32
CA ASP A 42 -9.60 12.56 17.69
C ASP A 42 -8.25 12.79 18.39
N PRO A 43 -7.34 13.59 17.81
CA PRO A 43 -6.02 13.84 18.41
C PRO A 43 -6.07 14.61 19.74
N ASP A 44 -7.21 15.26 20.06
CA ASP A 44 -7.40 15.99 21.31
C ASP A 44 -8.08 15.15 22.39
N ASP A 45 -8.51 13.92 22.08
CA ASP A 45 -9.17 13.03 23.03
C ASP A 45 -8.18 12.02 23.63
N GLU A 46 -7.59 12.38 24.76
CA GLU A 46 -6.64 11.52 25.49
C GLU A 46 -7.29 10.33 26.22
N ASN A 47 -8.64 10.31 26.32
CA ASN A 47 -9.35 9.31 27.10
C ASN A 47 -9.80 8.10 26.28
N HIS A 48 -9.77 8.19 24.95
CA HIS A 48 -10.23 7.14 24.06
C HIS A 48 -9.10 6.63 23.19
N ASN A 49 -8.69 5.39 23.40
CA ASN A 49 -7.66 4.74 22.63
C ASN A 49 -8.23 3.56 21.84
N LEU A 50 -7.73 3.32 20.64
CA LEU A 50 -8.04 2.12 19.88
C LEU A 50 -7.37 0.92 20.56
N SER A 51 -8.17 -0.05 21.02
CA SER A 51 -7.62 -1.28 21.57
C SER A 51 -7.02 -2.15 20.46
N PHE A 52 -6.02 -2.95 20.78
CA PHE A 52 -5.40 -3.87 19.83
C PHE A 52 -6.40 -4.88 19.25
N GLU A 53 -7.33 -5.34 20.09
CA GLU A 53 -8.40 -6.24 19.64
C GLU A 53 -9.33 -5.58 18.62
N ASP A 54 -9.72 -4.32 18.85
CA ASP A 54 -10.56 -3.57 17.90
C ASP A 54 -9.78 -3.30 16.59
N ALA A 55 -8.49 -3.01 16.68
CA ALA A 55 -7.64 -2.84 15.50
C ALA A 55 -7.60 -4.10 14.64
N ILE A 56 -7.42 -5.29 15.25
CA ILE A 56 -7.44 -6.57 14.54
C ILE A 56 -8.81 -6.81 13.86
N LYS A 57 -9.90 -6.53 14.56
CA LYS A 57 -11.26 -6.71 14.02
C LYS A 57 -11.53 -5.76 12.84
N ILE A 58 -11.15 -4.49 12.97
CA ILE A 58 -11.27 -3.50 11.88
C ILE A 58 -10.46 -3.95 10.66
N GLU A 59 -9.22 -4.34 10.87
CA GLU A 59 -8.34 -4.76 9.78
C GLU A 59 -8.85 -6.02 9.09
N SER A 60 -9.29 -7.01 9.85
CA SER A 60 -9.90 -8.23 9.30
C SER A 60 -11.14 -7.92 8.47
N LEU A 61 -11.99 -6.99 8.91
CA LEU A 61 -13.15 -6.53 8.16
C LEU A 61 -12.76 -5.86 6.84
N LEU A 62 -11.74 -5.01 6.85
CA LEU A 62 -11.25 -4.32 5.66
C LEU A 62 -10.67 -5.30 4.64
N ILE A 63 -9.85 -6.24 5.08
CA ILE A 63 -9.28 -7.30 4.23
C ILE A 63 -10.41 -8.14 3.60
N ASN A 64 -11.37 -8.59 4.41
CA ASN A 64 -12.49 -9.42 3.95
C ASN A 64 -13.42 -8.69 2.96
N THR A 65 -13.49 -7.35 3.04
CA THR A 65 -14.28 -6.51 2.13
C THR A 65 -13.47 -5.96 0.95
N GLY A 66 -12.19 -6.38 0.79
CA GLY A 66 -11.31 -5.95 -0.30
C GLY A 66 -10.86 -4.49 -0.23
N LYS A 67 -10.92 -3.89 0.97
CA LYS A 67 -10.54 -2.48 1.20
C LYS A 67 -9.07 -2.29 1.62
N GLY A 68 -8.25 -3.34 1.47
CA GLY A 68 -6.83 -3.31 1.80
C GLY A 68 -6.52 -3.52 3.29
N SER A 69 -5.33 -3.14 3.70
CA SER A 69 -4.80 -3.35 5.06
C SER A 69 -4.16 -2.08 5.65
N PRO A 70 -4.93 -0.99 5.80
CA PRO A 70 -4.40 0.34 6.13
C PRO A 70 -3.76 0.44 7.52
N LEU A 71 -4.20 -0.35 8.52
CA LEU A 71 -3.56 -0.36 9.85
C LEU A 71 -2.21 -1.08 9.81
N ILE A 72 -2.10 -2.19 9.07
CA ILE A 72 -0.83 -2.90 8.87
C ILE A 72 0.14 -2.01 8.10
N ASP A 73 -0.33 -1.35 7.04
CA ASP A 73 0.48 -0.44 6.22
C ASP A 73 0.99 0.74 7.07
N PHE A 74 0.12 1.33 7.90
CA PHE A 74 0.50 2.36 8.87
C PHE A 74 1.57 1.86 9.85
N PHE A 75 1.35 0.68 10.45
CA PHE A 75 2.27 0.11 11.43
C PHE A 75 3.65 -0.14 10.83
N ASN A 76 3.71 -0.68 9.62
CA ASN A 76 4.96 -0.88 8.89
C ASN A 76 5.67 0.46 8.61
N ALA A 77 4.93 1.46 8.10
CA ALA A 77 5.48 2.79 7.83
C ALA A 77 6.00 3.47 9.12
N TYR A 78 5.27 3.31 10.24
CA TYR A 78 5.68 3.82 11.54
C TYR A 78 6.98 3.16 12.02
N LEU A 79 7.09 1.82 11.94
CA LEU A 79 8.31 1.11 12.30
C LEU A 79 9.50 1.52 11.42
N ASP A 80 9.26 1.68 10.12
CA ASP A 80 10.29 2.12 9.19
C ASP A 80 10.75 3.56 9.48
N SER A 81 9.86 4.44 9.92
CA SER A 81 10.20 5.80 10.33
C SER A 81 11.07 5.86 11.61
N LYS A 82 11.09 4.77 12.41
CA LYS A 82 11.90 4.65 13.63
C LYS A 82 13.27 4.01 13.41
N LYS A 83 13.50 3.41 12.23
CA LYS A 83 14.81 2.91 11.85
C LYS A 83 15.72 4.10 11.57
N ASP A 84 16.97 4.06 12.07
CA ASP A 84 17.95 5.15 11.93
C ASP A 84 18.09 5.58 10.46
N ASN A 85 17.81 6.86 10.21
CA ASN A 85 17.57 7.42 8.88
C ASN A 85 18.77 7.41 7.92
N HIS A 86 20.01 7.21 8.38
CA HIS A 86 21.19 7.38 7.52
C HIS A 86 21.35 6.31 6.43
N ASN A 87 20.96 5.07 6.69
CA ASN A 87 21.07 3.99 5.70
C ASN A 87 19.77 3.78 4.88
N TYR A 88 18.65 4.35 5.34
CA TYR A 88 17.34 4.10 4.75
C TYR A 88 17.07 4.98 3.52
N PHE A 89 17.43 6.27 3.57
CA PHE A 89 17.26 7.18 2.40
C PHE A 89 18.14 6.78 1.22
N ASP A 90 19.38 6.37 1.47
CA ASP A 90 20.27 5.88 0.42
C ASP A 90 19.76 4.57 -0.18
N SER A 91 19.20 3.70 0.65
CA SER A 91 18.58 2.45 0.21
C SER A 91 17.31 2.69 -0.63
N ILE A 92 16.41 3.60 -0.21
CA ILE A 92 15.20 3.95 -0.98
C ILE A 92 15.57 4.57 -2.31
N ASN A 93 16.46 5.56 -2.34
CA ASN A 93 16.88 6.21 -3.59
C ASN A 93 17.53 5.20 -4.55
N SER A 94 18.38 4.34 -4.05
CA SER A 94 18.99 3.27 -4.83
C SER A 94 17.93 2.29 -5.38
N ASN A 95 16.95 1.92 -4.56
CA ASN A 95 15.87 1.04 -4.98
C ASN A 95 14.95 1.70 -6.02
N LEU A 96 14.62 2.99 -5.87
CA LEU A 96 13.83 3.74 -6.85
C LEU A 96 14.56 3.86 -8.21
N ILE A 97 15.87 4.12 -8.20
CA ILE A 97 16.70 4.13 -9.41
C ILE A 97 16.68 2.75 -10.08
N ASN A 98 16.84 1.68 -9.30
CA ASN A 98 16.82 0.32 -9.81
C ASN A 98 15.45 -0.07 -10.40
N ILE A 99 14.33 0.36 -9.78
CA ILE A 99 12.98 0.18 -10.31
C ILE A 99 12.81 0.95 -11.63
N GLY A 100 13.30 2.20 -11.69
CA GLY A 100 13.30 2.98 -12.92
C GLY A 100 14.05 2.29 -14.06
N GLY A 101 15.22 1.72 -13.77
CA GLY A 101 15.98 0.91 -14.73
C GLY A 101 15.20 -0.32 -15.22
N ARG A 102 14.58 -1.09 -14.31
CA ARG A 102 13.79 -2.26 -14.69
C ARG A 102 12.50 -1.92 -15.44
N LEU A 103 11.89 -0.77 -15.16
CA LEU A 103 10.78 -0.26 -15.96
C LEU A 103 11.23 0.07 -17.38
N GLY A 104 12.43 0.66 -17.54
CA GLY A 104 13.06 0.88 -18.86
C GLY A 104 13.24 -0.44 -19.62
N ASP A 105 13.80 -1.48 -18.98
CA ASP A 105 13.97 -2.81 -19.59
C ASP A 105 12.62 -3.38 -20.09
N VAL A 106 11.54 -3.24 -19.34
CA VAL A 106 10.19 -3.68 -19.75
C VAL A 106 9.72 -2.90 -20.98
N MET A 107 9.90 -1.59 -20.99
CA MET A 107 9.51 -0.73 -22.11
C MET A 107 10.29 -1.07 -23.38
N ASP A 108 11.60 -1.31 -23.28
CA ASP A 108 12.45 -1.69 -24.40
C ASP A 108 12.02 -3.03 -25.01
N VAL A 109 11.77 -4.05 -24.16
CA VAL A 109 11.30 -5.36 -24.62
C VAL A 109 9.93 -5.26 -25.30
N ILE A 110 9.00 -4.43 -24.79
CA ILE A 110 7.70 -4.20 -25.43
C ILE A 110 7.87 -3.49 -26.77
N GLN A 111 8.74 -2.48 -26.84
CA GLN A 111 9.00 -1.73 -28.06
C GLN A 111 9.62 -2.62 -29.15
N GLU A 112 10.61 -3.44 -28.80
CA GLU A 112 11.21 -4.44 -29.69
C GLU A 112 10.17 -5.44 -30.21
N SER A 113 9.34 -5.98 -29.32
CA SER A 113 8.32 -6.96 -29.66
C SER A 113 7.15 -6.38 -30.49
N SER A 114 6.98 -5.06 -30.46
CA SER A 114 5.94 -4.33 -31.20
C SER A 114 6.43 -3.73 -32.52
N SER A 115 7.72 -3.87 -32.81
CA SER A 115 8.32 -3.32 -34.04
C SER A 115 7.90 -4.15 -35.27
N LEU A 116 7.85 -3.49 -36.45
CA LEU A 116 7.54 -4.18 -37.72
C LEU A 116 8.60 -5.21 -38.11
N ASP A 117 9.81 -5.10 -37.54
CA ASP A 117 10.95 -5.99 -37.78
C ASP A 117 11.01 -7.13 -36.72
N SER A 118 10.01 -7.26 -35.85
CA SER A 118 9.94 -8.34 -34.87
C SER A 118 9.65 -9.70 -35.56
N GLU A 119 9.99 -10.81 -34.88
CA GLU A 119 9.84 -12.18 -35.39
C GLU A 119 8.45 -12.49 -35.94
N SER A 120 7.41 -11.85 -35.44
CA SER A 120 5.99 -12.07 -35.80
C SER A 120 5.33 -10.86 -36.46
N GLY A 121 6.07 -9.78 -36.76
CA GLY A 121 5.54 -8.55 -37.33
C GLY A 121 4.54 -7.86 -36.38
N LYS A 122 3.28 -7.66 -36.82
CA LYS A 122 2.26 -6.97 -36.03
C LYS A 122 1.68 -7.78 -34.86
N SER A 123 2.04 -9.06 -34.71
CA SER A 123 1.55 -9.92 -33.63
C SER A 123 2.70 -10.33 -32.72
N ILE A 124 2.47 -10.32 -31.41
CA ILE A 124 3.48 -10.75 -30.42
C ILE A 124 3.59 -12.27 -30.44
N SER A 125 4.78 -12.79 -30.78
CA SER A 125 5.08 -14.22 -30.76
C SER A 125 5.10 -14.79 -29.34
N LYS A 126 5.09 -16.13 -29.20
CA LYS A 126 5.23 -16.79 -27.91
C LYS A 126 6.55 -16.41 -27.22
N THR A 127 7.64 -16.41 -27.97
CA THR A 127 8.98 -16.06 -27.47
C THR A 127 9.06 -14.62 -26.97
N GLU A 128 8.44 -13.68 -27.69
CA GLU A 128 8.38 -12.27 -27.30
C GLU A 128 7.53 -12.08 -26.04
N ARG A 129 6.42 -12.81 -25.95
CA ARG A 129 5.57 -12.81 -24.75
C ARG A 129 6.32 -13.31 -23.52
N ASP A 130 7.11 -14.38 -23.66
CA ASP A 130 7.92 -14.94 -22.58
C ASP A 130 9.02 -13.93 -22.14
N LYS A 131 9.63 -13.20 -23.08
CA LYS A 131 10.59 -12.11 -22.76
C LYS A 131 9.94 -10.98 -21.99
N ILE A 132 8.77 -10.50 -22.41
CA ILE A 132 7.99 -9.46 -21.70
C ILE A 132 7.64 -9.95 -20.30
N HIS A 133 7.15 -11.17 -20.17
CA HIS A 133 6.78 -11.74 -18.87
C HIS A 133 7.97 -11.82 -17.92
N LYS A 134 9.13 -12.23 -18.40
CA LYS A 134 10.37 -12.28 -17.62
C LYS A 134 10.81 -10.87 -17.15
N ALA A 135 10.73 -9.87 -18.01
CA ALA A 135 11.08 -8.50 -17.66
C ALA A 135 10.13 -7.94 -16.57
N ILE A 136 8.82 -8.23 -16.68
CA ILE A 136 7.82 -7.86 -15.66
C ILE A 136 8.13 -8.53 -14.32
N MET A 137 8.44 -9.83 -14.30
CA MET A 137 8.79 -10.55 -13.06
C MET A 137 10.00 -9.92 -12.34
N LEU A 138 11.01 -9.50 -13.09
CA LEU A 138 12.19 -8.83 -12.53
C LEU A 138 11.86 -7.45 -11.94
N LEU A 139 10.93 -6.71 -12.56
CA LEU A 139 10.42 -5.45 -12.03
C LEU A 139 9.63 -5.69 -10.73
N GLU A 140 8.73 -6.67 -10.71
CA GLU A 140 7.93 -7.03 -9.53
C GLU A 140 8.81 -7.44 -8.35
N GLU A 141 9.88 -8.21 -8.60
CA GLU A 141 10.87 -8.57 -7.56
C GLU A 141 11.49 -7.33 -6.93
N LYS A 142 11.87 -6.32 -7.74
CA LYS A 142 12.46 -5.08 -7.21
C LYS A 142 11.45 -4.24 -6.43
N ILE A 143 10.18 -4.21 -6.87
CA ILE A 143 9.11 -3.53 -6.13
C ILE A 143 8.86 -4.20 -4.77
N LYS A 144 8.88 -5.53 -4.70
CA LYS A 144 8.74 -6.27 -3.43
C LYS A 144 9.86 -5.96 -2.43
N ASN A 145 11.06 -5.67 -2.92
CA ASN A 145 12.22 -5.33 -2.08
C ASN A 145 12.22 -3.87 -1.58
N LEU A 146 11.22 -3.05 -1.95
CA LEU A 146 10.98 -1.72 -1.36
C LEU A 146 10.33 -1.77 0.03
N LYS A 147 9.86 -2.94 0.46
CA LYS A 147 9.19 -3.13 1.77
C LYS A 147 10.17 -3.30 2.90
#